data_fd3f2e4bfa15d4b20cd986538db2f7b1
#
_entry.id   fd3f2e4bfa15d4b20cd986538db2f7b1
#
_cell.length_a   1.000
_cell.length_b   1.000
_cell.length_c   1.000
_cell.angle_alpha   90.00
_cell.angle_beta   90.00
_cell.angle_gamma   90.00
#
_symmetry.space_group_name_H-M   'P 1'
#
loop_
_entity.id
_entity.type
_entity.pdbx_description
1 polymer ?
#
loop_
_entity_poly.entity_id
_entity_poly.type
_entity_poly.pdbx_seq_one_letter_code
_entity_poly.pdbx_strand_id
1 'polypeptide(L)'
;MEKLAKMDKKALEEKLSTGKYVLFFTADWCPDCRFIKPAMPEIEANFSQFEFILVNRDENIDLCQEMMIMGIPSFVVYEDGKEKARFVNKDRKTKKEVEDFLNNI
;
A
#
# COMPACT_ATOMS: atom_id res chain seq x y z
N MET A 1 -5.97 -4.22 -8.97
CA MET A 1 -5.34 -2.90 -8.62
C MET A 1 -4.21 -2.57 -9.58
N GLU A 2 -3.98 -1.30 -9.77
CA GLU A 2 -2.92 -0.80 -10.65
C GLU A 2 -1.55 -1.07 -10.01
N LYS A 3 -0.54 -1.40 -10.82
CA LYS A 3 0.83 -1.52 -10.37
C LYS A 3 1.55 -0.19 -10.60
N LEU A 4 2.19 0.33 -9.56
CA LEU A 4 2.90 1.60 -9.63
C LEU A 4 4.17 1.46 -10.47
N ALA A 5 4.36 2.36 -11.43
CA ALA A 5 5.62 2.47 -12.15
C ALA A 5 6.73 2.94 -11.20
N LYS A 6 7.99 2.76 -11.59
CA LYS A 6 9.12 3.27 -10.80
C LYS A 6 9.08 4.79 -10.78
N MET A 7 9.10 5.37 -9.56
CA MET A 7 9.07 6.82 -9.40
C MET A 7 9.60 7.21 -8.03
N ASP A 8 9.96 8.47 -7.86
CA ASP A 8 10.34 9.01 -6.56
C ASP A 8 9.12 9.51 -5.78
N LYS A 9 9.35 9.94 -4.54
CA LYS A 9 8.27 10.37 -3.66
C LYS A 9 7.54 11.60 -4.19
N LYS A 10 8.27 12.54 -4.79
CA LYS A 10 7.66 13.75 -5.35
C LYS A 10 6.70 13.41 -6.49
N ALA A 11 7.11 12.52 -7.40
CA ALA A 11 6.25 12.08 -8.50
C ALA A 11 5.04 11.30 -7.96
N LEU A 12 5.22 10.50 -6.92
CA LEU A 12 4.11 9.80 -6.29
C LEU A 12 3.10 10.79 -5.72
N GLU A 13 3.55 11.80 -4.99
CA GLU A 13 2.65 12.80 -4.41
C GLU A 13 1.88 13.56 -5.48
N GLU A 14 2.54 13.87 -6.60
CA GLU A 14 1.86 14.50 -7.74
C GLU A 14 0.80 13.57 -8.35
N LYS A 15 1.13 12.29 -8.52
CA LYS A 15 0.19 11.27 -9.03
C LYS A 15 -1.03 11.13 -8.13
N LEU A 16 -0.84 11.21 -6.82
CA LEU A 16 -1.90 11.02 -5.82
C LEU A 16 -2.47 12.35 -5.32
N SER A 17 -2.28 13.44 -6.06
CA SER A 17 -2.64 14.78 -5.61
C SER A 17 -4.12 14.99 -5.36
N THR A 18 -4.99 14.16 -5.94
CA THR A 18 -6.43 14.24 -5.76
C THR A 18 -6.99 12.85 -5.56
N GLY A 19 -7.78 12.67 -4.49
CA GLY A 19 -8.46 11.42 -4.21
C GLY A 19 -7.89 10.67 -3.03
N LYS A 20 -8.43 9.47 -2.81
CA LYS A 20 -8.07 8.60 -1.69
C LYS A 20 -7.45 7.32 -2.22
N TYR A 21 -6.28 6.97 -1.71
CA TYR A 21 -5.50 5.84 -2.21
C TYR A 21 -4.98 4.99 -1.08
N VAL A 22 -4.91 3.68 -1.32
CA VAL A 22 -4.20 2.73 -0.47
C VAL A 22 -3.04 2.17 -1.27
N LEU A 23 -1.82 2.37 -0.78
CA LEU A 23 -0.63 1.78 -1.37
C LEU A 23 -0.35 0.45 -0.67
N PHE A 24 -0.29 -0.62 -1.45
CA PHE A 24 0.03 -1.96 -0.98
C PHE A 24 1.45 -2.30 -1.38
N PHE A 25 2.37 -2.27 -0.41
CA PHE A 25 3.79 -2.58 -0.63
C PHE A 25 4.01 -4.08 -0.50
N THR A 26 4.56 -4.68 -1.54
CA THR A 26 4.70 -6.13 -1.65
C THR A 26 5.93 -6.50 -2.46
N ALA A 27 6.29 -7.79 -2.47
CA ALA A 27 7.33 -8.34 -3.34
C ALA A 27 6.96 -9.78 -3.69
N ASP A 28 7.38 -10.24 -4.87
CA ASP A 28 7.04 -11.58 -5.35
C ASP A 28 7.62 -12.70 -4.49
N TRP A 29 8.81 -12.47 -3.90
CA TRP A 29 9.50 -13.46 -3.07
C TRP A 29 8.98 -13.53 -1.63
N CYS A 30 8.12 -12.64 -1.21
CA CYS A 30 7.70 -12.48 0.18
C CYS A 30 6.54 -13.44 0.52
N PRO A 31 6.75 -14.45 1.38
CA PRO A 31 5.67 -15.39 1.75
C PRO A 31 4.49 -14.69 2.44
N ASP A 32 4.75 -13.75 3.33
CA ASP A 32 3.69 -13.04 4.05
C ASP A 32 2.88 -12.12 3.13
N CYS A 33 3.51 -11.62 2.07
CA CYS A 33 2.81 -10.87 1.03
C CYS A 33 1.88 -11.79 0.23
N ARG A 34 2.35 -12.98 -0.10
CA ARG A 34 1.52 -13.98 -0.79
C ARG A 34 0.35 -14.45 0.06
N PHE A 35 0.49 -14.40 1.38
CA PHE A 35 -0.59 -14.77 2.30
C PHE A 35 -1.78 -13.80 2.20
N ILE A 36 -1.52 -12.48 2.20
CA ILE A 36 -2.59 -11.47 2.17
C ILE A 36 -3.11 -11.20 0.75
N LYS A 37 -2.30 -11.42 -0.27
CA LYS A 37 -2.64 -11.05 -1.65
C LYS A 37 -3.97 -11.63 -2.13
N PRO A 38 -4.31 -12.92 -1.88
CA PRO A 38 -5.62 -13.45 -2.29
C PRO A 38 -6.82 -12.76 -1.67
N ALA A 39 -6.67 -12.10 -0.52
CA ALA A 39 -7.74 -11.37 0.14
C ALA A 39 -7.91 -9.95 -0.43
N MET A 40 -6.94 -9.44 -1.19
CA MET A 40 -6.97 -8.06 -1.67
C MET A 40 -8.19 -7.74 -2.53
N PRO A 41 -8.64 -8.58 -3.47
CA PRO A 41 -9.83 -8.24 -4.25
C PRO A 41 -11.07 -7.99 -3.38
N GLU A 42 -11.25 -8.77 -2.31
CA GLU A 42 -12.37 -8.58 -1.39
C GLU A 42 -12.21 -7.31 -0.56
N ILE A 43 -10.99 -7.03 -0.11
CA ILE A 43 -10.68 -5.80 0.62
C ILE A 43 -10.97 -4.59 -0.28
N GLU A 44 -10.54 -4.63 -1.55
CA GLU A 44 -10.82 -3.55 -2.50
C GLU A 44 -12.33 -3.34 -2.67
N ALA A 45 -13.10 -4.41 -2.77
CA ALA A 45 -14.55 -4.33 -2.91
C ALA A 45 -15.21 -3.72 -1.66
N ASN A 46 -14.70 -4.07 -0.48
CA ASN A 46 -15.26 -3.59 0.79
C ASN A 46 -14.87 -2.13 1.10
N PHE A 47 -13.85 -1.60 0.44
CA PHE A 47 -13.36 -0.23 0.66
C PHE A 47 -13.27 0.52 -0.66
N SER A 48 -14.37 0.54 -1.40
CA SER A 48 -14.43 1.09 -2.75
C SER A 48 -14.24 2.62 -2.81
N GLN A 49 -14.24 3.30 -1.67
CA GLN A 49 -13.90 4.72 -1.61
C GLN A 49 -12.43 5.00 -1.85
N PHE A 50 -11.59 3.97 -1.73
CA PHE A 50 -10.15 4.07 -2.03
C PHE A 50 -9.84 3.45 -3.38
N GLU A 51 -8.88 4.02 -4.08
CA GLU A 51 -8.21 3.35 -5.20
C GLU A 51 -6.97 2.66 -4.66
N PHE A 52 -6.82 1.37 -4.94
CA PHE A 52 -5.70 0.57 -4.43
C PHE A 52 -4.60 0.49 -5.49
N ILE A 53 -3.36 0.69 -5.07
CA ILE A 53 -2.18 0.68 -5.94
C ILE A 53 -1.15 -0.28 -5.35
N LEU A 54 -0.70 -1.23 -6.15
CA LEU A 54 0.36 -2.17 -5.77
C LEU A 54 1.72 -1.54 -6.02
N VAL A 55 2.56 -1.51 -5.00
CA VAL A 55 3.94 -1.05 -5.11
C VAL A 55 4.87 -2.24 -4.93
N ASN A 56 5.54 -2.63 -6.00
CA ASN A 56 6.56 -3.69 -5.92
C ASN A 56 7.82 -3.09 -5.31
N ARG A 57 8.21 -3.61 -4.13
CA ARG A 57 9.34 -3.10 -3.37
C ARG A 57 10.64 -3.16 -4.16
N ASP A 58 10.85 -4.24 -4.93
CA ASP A 58 12.09 -4.42 -5.65
C ASP A 58 12.22 -3.44 -6.83
N GLU A 59 11.10 -3.11 -7.47
CA GLU A 59 11.07 -2.14 -8.57
C GLU A 59 11.12 -0.70 -8.06
N ASN A 60 10.68 -0.46 -6.82
CA ASN A 60 10.61 0.87 -6.22
C ASN A 60 11.39 0.93 -4.91
N ILE A 61 12.59 0.36 -4.89
CA ILE A 61 13.37 0.27 -3.65
C ILE A 61 13.76 1.65 -3.11
N ASP A 62 14.10 2.57 -3.98
CA ASP A 62 14.47 3.93 -3.55
C ASP A 62 13.26 4.67 -2.96
N LEU A 63 12.09 4.51 -3.58
CA LEU A 63 10.85 5.08 -3.05
C LEU A 63 10.55 4.51 -1.67
N CYS A 64 10.68 3.19 -1.50
CA CYS A 64 10.44 2.55 -0.22
C CYS A 64 11.40 3.05 0.86
N GLN A 65 12.67 3.26 0.52
CA GLN A 65 13.64 3.83 1.45
C GLN A 65 13.28 5.27 1.80
N GLU A 66 12.92 6.06 0.81
CA GLU A 66 12.53 7.46 1.01
C GLU A 66 11.31 7.58 1.91
N MET A 67 10.33 6.68 1.76
CA MET A 67 9.12 6.64 2.56
C MET A 67 9.29 5.91 3.89
N MET A 68 10.47 5.34 4.15
CA MET A 68 10.75 4.56 5.35
C MET A 68 9.81 3.36 5.49
N ILE A 69 9.62 2.63 4.40
CA ILE A 69 8.86 1.38 4.41
C ILE A 69 9.82 0.27 4.86
N MET A 70 9.82 0.00 6.16
CA MET A 70 10.80 -0.89 6.80
C MET A 70 10.42 -2.37 6.76
N GLY A 71 9.29 -2.70 6.18
CA GLY A 71 8.84 -4.09 6.08
C GLY A 71 7.71 -4.24 5.09
N ILE A 72 7.46 -5.47 4.69
CA ILE A 72 6.36 -5.85 3.79
C ILE A 72 5.73 -7.15 4.30
N PRO A 73 4.41 -7.36 4.07
CA PRO A 73 3.49 -6.45 3.40
C PRO A 73 3.18 -5.23 4.26
N SER A 74 3.04 -4.07 3.63
CA SER A 74 2.72 -2.82 4.33
C SER A 74 1.69 -2.03 3.55
N PHE A 75 0.97 -1.16 4.26
CA PHE A 75 -0.11 -0.37 3.68
C PHE A 75 0.06 1.09 4.11
N VAL A 76 -0.07 2.00 3.16
CA VAL A 76 -0.03 3.44 3.43
C VAL A 76 -1.22 4.09 2.74
N VAL A 77 -1.95 4.93 3.45
CA VAL A 77 -3.10 5.64 2.92
C VAL A 77 -2.73 7.07 2.60
N TYR A 78 -3.02 7.47 1.37
CA TYR A 78 -2.86 8.85 0.90
C TYR A 78 -4.21 9.48 0.61
N GLU A 79 -4.34 10.75 0.95
CA GLU A 79 -5.50 11.55 0.58
C GLU A 79 -5.02 12.91 0.11
N ASP A 80 -5.38 13.25 -1.13
CA ASP A 80 -5.05 14.54 -1.74
C ASP A 80 -3.56 14.89 -1.63
N GLY A 81 -2.72 13.91 -1.96
CA GLY A 81 -1.28 14.07 -2.02
C GLY A 81 -0.55 13.95 -0.70
N LYS A 82 -1.25 13.66 0.39
CA LYS A 82 -0.64 13.57 1.73
C LYS A 82 -0.89 12.23 2.37
N GLU A 83 0.13 11.75 3.08
CA GLU A 83 -0.02 10.51 3.86
C GLU A 83 -0.96 10.74 5.04
N LYS A 84 -2.01 9.92 5.14
CA LYS A 84 -3.00 10.01 6.21
C LYS A 84 -2.75 9.00 7.32
N ALA A 85 -2.30 7.79 6.96
CA ALA A 85 -2.11 6.71 7.91
C ALA A 85 -1.17 5.67 7.31
N ARG A 86 -0.53 4.89 8.19
CA ARG A 86 0.33 3.78 7.73
C ARG A 86 0.23 2.59 8.65
N PHE A 87 0.31 1.42 8.03
CA PHE A 87 0.37 0.13 8.70
C PHE A 87 1.63 -0.56 8.17
N VAL A 88 2.78 -0.19 8.73
CA VAL A 88 4.09 -0.54 8.20
C VAL A 88 4.88 -1.31 9.24
N ASN A 89 5.14 -2.57 8.97
CA ASN A 89 6.06 -3.44 9.69
C ASN A 89 6.30 -4.68 8.83
N LYS A 90 7.13 -5.60 9.31
CA LYS A 90 7.47 -6.81 8.58
C LYS A 90 6.57 -8.00 8.88
N ASP A 91 5.55 -7.82 9.72
CA ASP A 91 4.70 -8.93 10.17
C ASP A 91 3.67 -9.30 9.12
N ARG A 92 3.28 -10.59 9.13
CA ARG A 92 2.16 -11.09 8.35
C ARG A 92 0.88 -10.37 8.78
N LYS A 93 0.01 -10.07 7.82
CA LYS A 93 -1.25 -9.38 8.09
C LYS A 93 -2.42 -10.19 7.59
N THR A 94 -3.49 -10.25 8.40
CA THR A 94 -4.74 -10.89 8.01
C THR A 94 -5.65 -9.88 7.34
N LYS A 95 -6.65 -10.39 6.60
CA LYS A 95 -7.69 -9.55 6.01
C LYS A 95 -8.35 -8.67 7.07
N LYS A 96 -8.66 -9.26 8.24
CA LYS A 96 -9.29 -8.52 9.34
C LYS A 96 -8.42 -7.36 9.82
N GLU A 97 -7.11 -7.60 9.98
CA GLU A 97 -6.19 -6.56 10.44
C GLU A 97 -6.12 -5.41 9.44
N VAL A 98 -6.07 -5.71 8.15
CA VAL A 98 -6.03 -4.68 7.11
C VAL A 98 -7.33 -3.89 7.09
N GLU A 99 -8.47 -4.59 7.15
CA GLU A 99 -9.78 -3.92 7.16
C GLU A 99 -9.99 -3.09 8.42
N ASP A 100 -9.55 -3.58 9.58
CA ASP A 100 -9.59 -2.81 10.83
C ASP A 100 -8.76 -1.53 10.72
N PHE A 101 -7.57 -1.62 10.11
CA PHE A 101 -6.73 -0.45 9.85
C PHE A 101 -7.48 0.57 8.99
N LEU A 102 -8.06 0.12 7.87
CA LEU A 102 -8.78 1.02 6.96
C LEU A 102 -10.03 1.62 7.58
N ASN A 103 -10.70 0.87 8.47
CA ASN A 103 -11.88 1.38 9.18
C ASN A 103 -11.57 2.44 10.22
N ASN A 104 -10.32 2.56 10.64
CA ASN A 104 -9.91 3.47 11.72
C ASN A 104 -9.21 4.73 11.22
N ILE A 105 -9.32 5.02 9.95
CA ILE A 105 -8.72 6.22 9.36
C ILE A 105 -9.65 7.43 9.53
#